data_fa4307f30664523025290677e04a1f62
#
_entry.id   fa4307f30664523025290677e04a1f62
#
_cell.length_a   1.000
_cell.length_b   1.000
_cell.length_c   1.000
_cell.angle_alpha   90.00
_cell.angle_beta   90.00
_cell.angle_gamma   90.00
#
_symmetry.space_group_name_H-M   'P 1'
#
loop_
_entity.id
_entity.type
_entity.pdbx_description
1 polymer ?
#
loop_
_entity_poly.entity_id
_entity_poly.type
_entity_poly.pdbx_seq_one_letter_code
_entity_poly.pdbx_strand_id
1 'polypeptide(L)'
;MATANTIAALRAGASQAHVTVNGIGERAGNASLEEVVMALESLYQIDTGIRCKDIYQLSRTVSRMTGLLVAPNKAIVGENAFTHEAGIHVHGLLADT
;
A
#
# COMPACT_ATOMS: atom_id res chain seq x y z
N MET A 1 5.00 -13.05 -1.42
CA MET A 1 4.14 -13.54 -0.31
C MET A 1 4.38 -12.83 1.03
N ALA A 2 5.29 -11.86 1.07
CA ALA A 2 5.62 -11.18 2.33
C ALA A 2 4.41 -10.50 2.97
N THR A 3 3.59 -9.81 2.17
CA THR A 3 2.38 -9.15 2.70
C THR A 3 1.40 -10.17 3.28
N ALA A 4 1.13 -11.26 2.56
CA ALA A 4 0.22 -12.29 3.03
C ALA A 4 0.75 -12.95 4.32
N ASN A 5 2.03 -13.21 4.40
CA ASN A 5 2.64 -13.80 5.59
C ASN A 5 2.55 -12.85 6.79
N THR A 6 2.74 -11.56 6.56
CA THR A 6 2.62 -10.54 7.62
C THR A 6 1.19 -10.48 8.15
N ILE A 7 0.20 -10.46 7.27
CA ILE A 7 -1.21 -10.46 7.67
C ILE A 7 -1.54 -11.73 8.47
N ALA A 8 -1.08 -12.89 8.00
CA ALA A 8 -1.32 -14.14 8.70
C ALA A 8 -0.72 -14.14 10.11
N ALA A 9 0.48 -13.59 10.26
CA ALA A 9 1.12 -13.50 11.57
C ALA A 9 0.35 -12.58 12.53
N LEU A 10 -0.12 -11.45 12.03
CA LEU A 10 -0.92 -10.52 12.85
C LEU A 10 -2.23 -11.17 13.29
N ARG A 11 -2.89 -11.91 12.41
CA ARG A 11 -4.11 -12.61 12.75
C ARG A 11 -3.87 -13.77 13.72
N ALA A 12 -2.67 -14.32 13.72
CA ALA A 12 -2.29 -15.41 14.64
C ALA A 12 -1.84 -14.91 16.01
N GLY A 13 -1.77 -13.60 16.23
CA GLY A 13 -1.49 -13.04 17.54
C GLY A 13 -0.28 -12.12 17.62
N ALA A 14 0.47 -11.92 16.53
CA ALA A 14 1.55 -10.96 16.55
C ALA A 14 1.00 -9.56 16.78
N SER A 15 1.67 -8.75 17.60
CA SER A 15 1.19 -7.42 17.97
C SER A 15 1.86 -6.31 17.17
N GLN A 16 2.90 -6.62 16.42
CA GLN A 16 3.67 -5.62 15.68
C GLN A 16 4.21 -6.22 14.39
N ALA A 17 4.14 -5.45 13.32
CA ALA A 17 4.67 -5.85 12.02
C ALA A 17 5.79 -4.89 11.62
N HIS A 18 6.87 -5.44 11.07
CA HIS A 18 7.93 -4.65 10.47
C HIS A 18 7.72 -4.65 8.97
N VAL A 19 7.56 -3.47 8.39
CA VAL A 19 7.28 -3.31 6.97
C VAL A 19 8.18 -2.22 6.40
N THR A 20 8.21 -2.11 5.07
CA THR A 20 8.98 -1.05 4.41
C THR A 20 8.10 -0.36 3.39
N VAL A 21 8.29 0.96 3.24
CA VAL A 21 7.61 1.68 2.17
C VAL A 21 8.09 1.15 0.84
N ASN A 22 7.17 0.91 -0.09
CA ASN A 22 7.42 0.31 -1.41
C ASN A 22 7.93 -1.14 -1.34
N GLY A 23 8.01 -1.74 -0.16
CA GLY A 23 8.50 -3.12 -0.01
C GLY A 23 9.99 -3.28 -0.26
N ILE A 24 10.77 -2.21 -0.19
CA ILE A 24 12.21 -2.28 -0.47
C ILE A 24 12.92 -3.11 0.59
N GLY A 25 13.99 -3.78 0.19
CA GLY A 25 14.78 -4.59 1.11
C GLY A 25 15.62 -5.60 0.38
N GLU A 26 16.25 -6.46 1.13
CA GLU A 26 17.13 -7.49 0.60
C GLU A 26 16.37 -8.54 -0.21
N ARG A 27 17.06 -9.18 -1.12
CA ARG A 27 16.52 -10.25 -1.96
C ARG A 27 15.31 -9.74 -2.75
N ALA A 28 14.16 -10.37 -2.54
CA ALA A 28 12.92 -10.03 -3.23
C ALA A 28 12.15 -8.90 -2.52
N GLY A 29 12.76 -8.27 -1.51
CA GLY A 29 12.15 -7.18 -0.76
C GLY A 29 11.48 -7.64 0.52
N ASN A 30 10.79 -6.72 1.14
CA ASN A 30 10.07 -6.94 2.40
C ASN A 30 8.57 -6.70 2.20
N ALA A 31 7.79 -6.98 3.25
CA ALA A 31 6.37 -6.65 3.25
C ALA A 31 6.21 -5.14 3.06
N SER A 32 5.33 -4.76 2.16
CA SER A 32 5.12 -3.37 1.79
C SER A 32 4.16 -2.72 2.78
N LEU A 33 4.53 -1.56 3.33
CA LEU A 33 3.68 -0.79 4.23
C LEU A 33 2.30 -0.55 3.61
N GLU A 34 2.27 -0.08 2.37
CA GLU A 34 1.03 0.27 1.69
C GLU A 34 0.13 -0.93 1.50
N GLU A 35 0.68 -2.10 1.17
CA GLU A 35 -0.13 -3.30 1.00
C GLU A 35 -0.66 -3.82 2.32
N VAL A 36 0.17 -3.85 3.38
CA VAL A 36 -0.27 -4.33 4.69
C VAL A 36 -1.33 -3.39 5.28
N VAL A 37 -1.10 -2.08 5.22
CA VAL A 37 -2.05 -1.10 5.76
C VAL A 37 -3.38 -1.16 5.02
N MET A 38 -3.35 -1.17 3.70
CA MET A 38 -4.58 -1.19 2.92
C MET A 38 -5.33 -2.51 3.08
N ALA A 39 -4.61 -3.63 3.21
CA ALA A 39 -5.27 -4.92 3.47
C ALA A 39 -5.97 -4.91 4.82
N LEU A 40 -5.30 -4.42 5.88
CA LEU A 40 -5.90 -4.37 7.20
C LEU A 40 -7.13 -3.47 7.24
N GLU A 41 -7.07 -2.30 6.61
CA GLU A 41 -8.17 -1.35 6.66
C GLU A 41 -9.31 -1.71 5.71
N SER A 42 -8.99 -2.17 4.49
CA SER A 42 -10.02 -2.44 3.48
C SER A 42 -10.65 -3.81 3.62
N LEU A 43 -9.87 -4.84 3.95
CA LEU A 43 -10.36 -6.22 3.99
C LEU A 43 -10.78 -6.64 5.39
N TYR A 44 -10.09 -6.17 6.41
CA TYR A 44 -10.35 -6.57 7.80
C TYR A 44 -10.94 -5.45 8.64
N GLN A 45 -11.05 -4.26 8.07
CA GLN A 45 -11.67 -3.08 8.72
C GLN A 45 -11.01 -2.74 10.06
N ILE A 46 -9.69 -2.85 10.10
CA ILE A 46 -8.88 -2.50 11.26
C ILE A 46 -8.28 -1.12 11.03
N ASP A 47 -8.46 -0.21 11.98
CA ASP A 47 -7.86 1.12 11.93
C ASP A 47 -6.39 1.01 12.33
N THR A 48 -5.50 1.25 11.39
CA THR A 48 -4.05 1.17 11.62
C THR A 48 -3.48 2.46 12.20
N GLY A 49 -4.24 3.55 12.18
CA GLY A 49 -3.75 4.87 12.54
C GLY A 49 -2.92 5.55 11.45
N ILE A 50 -2.72 4.90 10.32
CA ILE A 50 -1.97 5.46 9.19
C ILE A 50 -2.94 6.24 8.30
N ARG A 51 -2.50 7.40 7.82
CA ARG A 51 -3.32 8.23 6.92
C ARG A 51 -3.17 7.71 5.50
N CYS A 52 -4.11 6.89 5.09
CA CYS A 52 -4.04 6.19 3.80
C CYS A 52 -3.99 7.14 2.61
N LYS A 53 -4.58 8.32 2.71
CA LYS A 53 -4.54 9.32 1.64
C LYS A 53 -3.13 9.84 1.37
N ASP A 54 -2.20 9.68 2.31
CA ASP A 54 -0.83 10.16 2.16
C ASP A 54 0.13 9.06 1.66
N ILE A 55 -0.35 7.84 1.49
CA ILE A 55 0.49 6.70 1.13
C ILE A 55 1.13 6.88 -0.25
N TYR A 56 0.38 7.34 -1.24
CA TYR A 56 0.94 7.54 -2.57
C TYR A 56 2.09 8.55 -2.55
N GLN A 57 1.90 9.67 -1.86
CA GLN A 57 2.92 10.70 -1.75
C GLN A 57 4.15 10.18 -1.01
N LEU A 58 3.96 9.42 0.05
CA LEU A 58 5.05 8.80 0.80
C LEU A 58 5.85 7.86 -0.10
N SER A 59 5.16 7.04 -0.89
CA SER A 59 5.81 6.12 -1.83
C SER A 59 6.67 6.88 -2.83
N ARG A 60 6.16 8.00 -3.38
CA ARG A 60 6.92 8.82 -4.33
C ARG A 60 8.15 9.43 -3.66
N THR A 61 8.03 9.90 -2.42
CA THR A 61 9.14 10.48 -1.67
C THR A 61 10.25 9.45 -1.47
N VAL A 62 9.90 8.25 -1.00
CA VAL A 62 10.88 7.19 -0.78
C VAL A 62 11.54 6.76 -2.09
N SER A 63 10.78 6.66 -3.18
CA SER A 63 11.32 6.32 -4.49
C SER A 63 12.36 7.35 -4.93
N ARG A 64 12.10 8.63 -4.75
CA ARG A 64 13.05 9.70 -5.11
C ARG A 64 14.30 9.64 -4.25
N MET A 65 14.15 9.42 -2.95
CA MET A 65 15.28 9.43 -2.02
C MET A 65 16.19 8.23 -2.19
N THR A 66 15.63 7.07 -2.53
CA THR A 66 16.42 5.84 -2.68
C THR A 66 16.89 5.60 -4.13
N GLY A 67 16.28 6.25 -5.10
CA GLY A 67 16.54 5.98 -6.50
C GLY A 67 15.92 4.69 -7.01
N LEU A 68 15.16 3.97 -6.18
CA LEU A 68 14.50 2.73 -6.57
C LEU A 68 13.10 3.04 -7.10
N LEU A 69 12.87 2.71 -8.35
CA LEU A 69 11.61 3.03 -9.02
C LEU A 69 10.50 2.07 -8.59
N VAL A 70 9.30 2.62 -8.48
CA VAL A 70 8.10 1.82 -8.25
C VAL A 70 7.56 1.38 -9.61
N ALA A 71 7.29 0.08 -9.76
CA ALA A 71 6.73 -0.43 -11.00
C ALA A 71 5.37 0.22 -11.26
N PRO A 72 5.04 0.61 -12.51
CA PRO A 72 3.75 1.24 -12.79
C PRO A 72 2.55 0.38 -12.43
N ASN A 73 2.71 -0.93 -12.45
CA ASN A 73 1.63 -1.87 -12.14
C ASN A 73 1.66 -2.37 -10.70
N LYS A 74 2.48 -1.76 -9.82
CA LYS A 74 2.52 -2.17 -8.43
C LYS A 74 1.19 -1.86 -7.74
N ALA A 75 0.73 -2.76 -6.89
CA ALA A 75 -0.49 -2.56 -6.14
C ALA A 75 -0.43 -1.27 -5.32
N ILE A 76 -1.53 -0.57 -5.26
CA ILE A 76 -1.80 0.61 -4.41
C ILE A 76 -1.00 1.84 -4.84
N VAL A 77 0.31 1.76 -4.97
CA VAL A 77 1.17 2.93 -5.22
C VAL A 77 1.75 2.96 -6.62
N GLY A 78 1.50 1.96 -7.44
CA GLY A 78 1.90 2.01 -8.84
C GLY A 78 1.12 3.09 -9.57
N GLU A 79 1.76 3.74 -10.53
CA GLU A 79 1.10 4.83 -11.27
C GLU A 79 -0.21 4.38 -11.92
N ASN A 80 -0.23 3.17 -12.48
CA ASN A 80 -1.44 2.65 -13.11
C ASN A 80 -2.58 2.46 -12.12
N ALA A 81 -2.28 1.94 -10.92
CA ALA A 81 -3.30 1.72 -9.90
C ALA A 81 -3.88 3.06 -9.40
N PHE A 82 -3.02 4.03 -9.14
CA PHE A 82 -3.45 5.35 -8.67
C PHE A 82 -4.30 6.06 -9.71
N THR A 83 -3.87 6.07 -10.97
CA THR A 83 -4.59 6.73 -12.05
C THR A 83 -5.95 6.06 -12.28
N HIS A 84 -5.99 4.74 -12.25
CA HIS A 84 -7.22 3.98 -12.43
C HIS A 84 -8.23 4.27 -11.30
N GLU A 85 -7.78 4.27 -10.06
CA GLU A 85 -8.64 4.59 -8.92
C GLU A 85 -9.18 6.01 -9.01
N ALA A 86 -8.34 6.98 -9.37
CA ALA A 86 -8.78 8.36 -9.54
C ALA A 86 -9.83 8.48 -10.63
N GLY A 87 -9.63 7.78 -11.74
CA GLY A 87 -10.58 7.76 -12.85
C GLY A 87 -11.93 7.18 -12.45
N ILE A 88 -11.93 6.07 -11.75
CA ILE A 88 -13.15 5.43 -11.26
C ILE A 88 -13.87 6.34 -10.26
N HIS A 89 -13.13 6.96 -9.36
CA HIS A 89 -13.69 7.86 -8.35
C HIS A 89 -14.40 9.06 -9.00
N VAL A 90 -13.74 9.69 -9.97
CA VAL A 90 -14.33 10.82 -10.69
C VAL A 90 -15.59 10.38 -11.43
N HIS A 91 -15.55 9.23 -12.09
CA HIS A 91 -16.70 8.71 -12.80
C HIS A 91 -17.87 8.44 -11.85
N GLY A 92 -17.58 7.87 -10.69
CA GLY A 92 -18.59 7.61 -9.66
C GLY A 92 -19.25 8.89 -9.17
N LEU A 93 -18.45 9.93 -8.93
CA LEU A 93 -18.99 11.24 -8.51
C LEU A 93 -19.89 11.85 -9.57
N LEU A 94 -19.50 11.75 -10.84
CA LEU A 94 -20.32 12.26 -11.95
C LEU A 94 -21.61 11.46 -12.10
N ALA A 95 -21.57 10.16 -11.87
CA ALA A 95 -22.73 9.30 -11.98
C ALA A 95 -23.77 9.58 -10.88
N ASP A 96 -23.32 10.01 -9.70
CA ASP A 96 -24.18 10.30 -8.54
C ASP A 96 -24.85 11.68 -8.66
N THR A 97 -24.41 12.50 -9.58
CA THR A 97 -25.01 13.82 -9.78
C THR A 97 -26.00 13.83 -10.93
#